data_230924eeb4cff0ade794a05671bf57ab
#
_entry.id   230924eeb4cff0ade794a05671bf57ab
#
_cell.length_a   1.000
_cell.length_b   1.000
_cell.length_c   1.000
_cell.angle_alpha   90.00
_cell.angle_beta   90.00
_cell.angle_gamma   90.00
#
_symmetry.space_group_name_H-M   'P 1'
#
loop_
_entity.id
_entity.type
_entity.pdbx_description
1 polymer ?
#
loop_
_entity_poly.entity_id
_entity_poly.type
_entity_poly.pdbx_seq_one_letter_code
_entity_poly.pdbx_strand_id
1 'polypeptide(L)'
;MTDDKTKVKIRNTTFEDIPKIVELQKVSFPLMAVEGAIWKPHNLESHLRVFLEGQFCAEYDDKVVGSISSLIVKLEPEYKEHTWTEICGGPNFGSHDPKGDSLYGADVSTHPDNRRFGIATKLYDARKNLCIKLNLRRIIAGGRLFNYCDFAQKMSPEEYVKKVIADEIKEPVLCFQLKNGFKFIKILPKYLKDGRSLNYATFIELKNSHYRQVI
;
A
#
# COMPACT_ATOMS: atom_id res chain seq x y z
N MET A 1 -22.68 7.67 21.56
CA MET A 1 -22.14 7.14 20.30
C MET A 1 -21.03 6.18 20.67
N THR A 2 -21.31 4.89 20.76
CA THR A 2 -20.34 3.84 21.05
C THR A 2 -19.29 3.83 19.93
N ASP A 3 -18.05 3.74 20.31
CA ASP A 3 -16.90 3.88 19.42
C ASP A 3 -16.84 2.69 18.43
N ASP A 4 -17.47 2.83 17.26
CA ASP A 4 -17.49 1.84 16.17
C ASP A 4 -16.07 1.41 15.72
N LYS A 5 -15.06 2.22 16.05
CA LYS A 5 -13.65 1.90 15.76
C LYS A 5 -13.14 0.68 16.53
N THR A 6 -13.73 0.35 17.68
CA THR A 6 -13.32 -0.80 18.49
C THR A 6 -13.74 -2.13 17.87
N LYS A 7 -14.74 -2.15 17.00
CA LYS A 7 -15.27 -3.36 16.36
C LYS A 7 -14.45 -3.85 15.16
N VAL A 8 -13.54 -3.04 14.63
CA VAL A 8 -12.70 -3.45 13.48
C VAL A 8 -11.63 -4.43 13.96
N LYS A 9 -11.66 -5.65 13.46
CA LYS A 9 -10.65 -6.69 13.67
C LYS A 9 -9.70 -6.76 12.49
N ILE A 10 -8.39 -6.88 12.75
CA ILE A 10 -7.38 -7.16 11.73
C ILE A 10 -6.90 -8.58 11.90
N ARG A 11 -6.87 -9.33 10.82
CA ARG A 11 -6.36 -10.71 10.77
C ARG A 11 -5.66 -10.99 9.46
N ASN A 12 -4.92 -12.09 9.39
CA ASN A 12 -4.43 -12.56 8.09
C ASN A 12 -5.60 -12.94 7.18
N THR A 13 -5.40 -12.69 5.91
CA THR A 13 -6.31 -13.07 4.84
C THR A 13 -6.30 -14.59 4.66
N THR A 14 -7.45 -15.20 4.38
CA THR A 14 -7.57 -16.62 4.05
C THR A 14 -8.03 -16.78 2.59
N PHE A 15 -8.02 -18.03 2.09
CA PHE A 15 -8.51 -18.30 0.73
C PHE A 15 -10.01 -18.00 0.57
N GLU A 16 -10.80 -18.15 1.63
CA GLU A 16 -12.24 -17.85 1.66
C GLU A 16 -12.55 -16.35 1.57
N ASP A 17 -11.56 -15.49 1.83
CA ASP A 17 -11.71 -14.04 1.71
C ASP A 17 -11.50 -13.54 0.29
N ILE A 18 -10.93 -14.33 -0.61
CA ILE A 18 -10.57 -13.92 -1.97
C ILE A 18 -11.74 -13.29 -2.72
N PRO A 19 -12.93 -13.90 -2.80
CA PRO A 19 -14.07 -13.27 -3.47
C PRO A 19 -14.46 -11.92 -2.85
N LYS A 20 -14.42 -11.82 -1.52
CA LYS A 20 -14.76 -10.60 -0.77
C LYS A 20 -13.76 -9.48 -1.05
N ILE A 21 -12.46 -9.82 -1.15
CA ILE A 21 -11.39 -8.85 -1.46
C ILE A 21 -11.51 -8.36 -2.92
N VAL A 22 -11.85 -9.23 -3.86
CA VAL A 22 -12.11 -8.83 -5.25
C VAL A 22 -13.25 -7.81 -5.32
N GLU A 23 -14.36 -8.05 -4.62
CA GLU A 23 -15.47 -7.10 -4.56
C GLU A 23 -15.06 -5.79 -3.83
N LEU A 24 -14.33 -5.88 -2.73
CA LEU A 24 -13.77 -4.72 -2.05
C LEU A 24 -12.90 -3.87 -3.00
N GLN A 25 -12.06 -4.48 -3.83
CA GLN A 25 -11.21 -3.80 -4.82
C GLN A 25 -12.06 -3.04 -5.84
N LYS A 26 -13.14 -3.64 -6.35
CA LYS A 26 -14.06 -2.99 -7.31
C LYS A 26 -14.64 -1.69 -6.75
N VAL A 27 -15.13 -1.71 -5.52
CA VAL A 27 -15.74 -0.52 -4.90
C VAL A 27 -14.70 0.49 -4.41
N SER A 28 -13.49 0.03 -4.05
CA SER A 28 -12.42 0.91 -3.60
C SER A 28 -11.74 1.65 -4.75
N PHE A 29 -11.65 1.02 -5.93
CA PHE A 29 -10.93 1.50 -7.12
C PHE A 29 -11.78 1.37 -8.39
N PRO A 30 -12.93 2.05 -8.49
CA PRO A 30 -13.87 1.83 -9.59
C PRO A 30 -13.28 2.10 -10.98
N LEU A 31 -12.41 3.10 -11.14
CA LEU A 31 -11.75 3.38 -12.42
C LEU A 31 -10.78 2.26 -12.81
N MET A 32 -9.98 1.77 -11.87
CA MET A 32 -9.07 0.64 -12.10
C MET A 32 -9.83 -0.66 -12.36
N ALA A 33 -11.00 -0.83 -11.75
CA ALA A 33 -11.86 -1.99 -11.99
C ALA A 33 -12.37 -2.03 -13.43
N VAL A 34 -12.80 -0.89 -13.98
CA VAL A 34 -13.20 -0.78 -15.38
C VAL A 34 -12.04 -1.11 -16.34
N GLU A 35 -10.82 -0.70 -15.99
CA GLU A 35 -9.61 -0.98 -16.77
C GLU A 35 -9.06 -2.41 -16.53
N GLY A 36 -9.68 -3.21 -15.67
CA GLY A 36 -9.21 -4.56 -15.34
C GLY A 36 -7.92 -4.59 -14.52
N ALA A 37 -7.54 -3.47 -13.89
CA ALA A 37 -6.31 -3.28 -13.13
C ALA A 37 -6.46 -3.54 -11.63
N ILE A 38 -7.49 -4.29 -11.22
CA ILE A 38 -7.68 -4.79 -9.85
C ILE A 38 -7.20 -6.24 -9.73
N TRP A 39 -7.03 -6.70 -8.49
CA TRP A 39 -6.67 -8.09 -8.23
C TRP A 39 -7.67 -9.08 -8.79
N LYS A 40 -7.18 -10.09 -9.50
CA LYS A 40 -7.96 -11.25 -9.91
C LYS A 40 -7.83 -12.36 -8.84
N PRO A 41 -8.78 -13.29 -8.74
CA PRO A 41 -8.71 -14.38 -7.74
C PRO A 41 -7.36 -15.10 -7.71
N HIS A 42 -6.83 -15.49 -8.87
CA HIS A 42 -5.55 -16.20 -8.96
C HIS A 42 -4.34 -15.37 -8.50
N ASN A 43 -4.41 -14.02 -8.59
CA ASN A 43 -3.36 -13.16 -8.04
C ASN A 43 -3.36 -13.23 -6.51
N LEU A 44 -4.53 -13.12 -5.88
CA LEU A 44 -4.70 -13.22 -4.42
C LEU A 44 -4.32 -14.61 -3.91
N GLU A 45 -4.67 -15.67 -4.64
CA GLU A 45 -4.20 -17.03 -4.34
C GLU A 45 -2.67 -17.12 -4.34
N SER A 46 -2.03 -16.51 -5.35
CA SER A 46 -0.56 -16.44 -5.43
C SER A 46 0.02 -15.69 -4.24
N HIS A 47 -0.53 -14.53 -3.86
CA HIS A 47 -0.08 -13.75 -2.69
C HIS A 47 -0.11 -14.58 -1.40
N LEU A 48 -1.21 -15.34 -1.18
CA LEU A 48 -1.35 -16.20 -0.01
C LEU A 48 -0.34 -17.36 -0.02
N ARG A 49 -0.06 -17.95 -1.19
CA ARG A 49 0.93 -19.04 -1.33
C ARG A 49 2.37 -18.54 -1.17
N VAL A 50 2.66 -17.34 -1.68
CA VAL A 50 4.00 -16.75 -1.69
C VAL A 50 4.38 -16.18 -0.32
N PHE A 51 3.45 -15.43 0.31
CA PHE A 51 3.72 -14.76 1.58
C PHE A 51 2.43 -14.49 2.35
N LEU A 52 1.88 -15.51 2.99
CA LEU A 52 0.63 -15.44 3.77
C LEU A 52 0.68 -14.36 4.85
N GLU A 53 1.79 -14.30 5.59
CA GLU A 53 1.94 -13.37 6.73
C GLU A 53 1.86 -11.91 6.31
N GLY A 54 2.17 -11.61 5.05
CA GLY A 54 2.13 -10.27 4.48
C GLY A 54 0.75 -9.81 4.02
N GLN A 55 -0.26 -10.70 4.07
CA GLN A 55 -1.61 -10.45 3.60
C GLN A 55 -2.56 -10.28 4.78
N PHE A 56 -3.16 -9.09 4.93
CA PHE A 56 -4.12 -8.83 6.01
C PHE A 56 -5.44 -8.33 5.46
N CYS A 57 -6.52 -8.63 6.17
CA CYS A 57 -7.81 -8.02 5.96
C CYS A 57 -8.34 -7.39 7.25
N ALA A 58 -9.20 -6.41 7.08
CA ALA A 58 -9.97 -5.78 8.13
C ALA A 58 -11.41 -6.25 8.05
N GLU A 59 -11.93 -6.71 9.16
CA GLU A 59 -13.29 -7.21 9.32
C GLU A 59 -14.09 -6.28 10.23
N TYR A 60 -15.30 -5.94 9.82
CA TYR A 60 -16.26 -5.15 10.58
C TYR A 60 -17.65 -5.72 10.33
N ASP A 61 -18.38 -6.06 11.40
CA ASP A 61 -19.69 -6.72 11.34
C ASP A 61 -19.69 -7.92 10.36
N ASP A 62 -18.70 -8.82 10.54
CA ASP A 62 -18.47 -10.04 9.74
C ASP A 62 -18.25 -9.82 8.23
N LYS A 63 -17.99 -8.58 7.82
CA LYS A 63 -17.68 -8.22 6.43
C LYS A 63 -16.22 -7.79 6.29
N VAL A 64 -15.58 -8.20 5.20
CA VAL A 64 -14.27 -7.69 4.83
C VAL A 64 -14.43 -6.27 4.29
N VAL A 65 -13.92 -5.29 5.02
CA VAL A 65 -14.05 -3.86 4.73
C VAL A 65 -12.72 -3.17 4.41
N GLY A 66 -11.63 -3.91 4.48
CA GLY A 66 -10.31 -3.45 4.11
C GLY A 66 -9.36 -4.61 3.83
N SER A 67 -8.35 -4.38 3.00
CA SER A 67 -7.27 -5.33 2.76
C SER A 67 -5.95 -4.61 2.52
N ILE A 68 -4.85 -5.31 2.79
CA ILE A 68 -3.50 -4.81 2.57
C ILE A 68 -2.60 -5.97 2.14
N SER A 69 -1.82 -5.76 1.09
CA SER A 69 -0.92 -6.75 0.54
C SER A 69 0.53 -6.29 0.62
N SER A 70 1.41 -7.21 0.99
CA SER A 70 2.84 -6.94 1.11
C SER A 70 3.67 -8.11 0.58
N LEU A 71 4.92 -7.83 0.22
CA LEU A 71 5.93 -8.83 -0.09
C LEU A 71 7.28 -8.37 0.49
N ILE A 72 8.21 -9.29 0.66
CA ILE A 72 9.58 -8.97 1.06
C ILE A 72 10.41 -8.81 -0.20
N VAL A 73 11.24 -7.78 -0.26
CA VAL A 73 12.10 -7.49 -1.41
C VAL A 73 13.50 -7.09 -0.96
N LYS A 74 14.46 -7.23 -1.87
CA LYS A 74 15.78 -6.62 -1.79
C LYS A 74 15.89 -5.57 -2.88
N LEU A 75 16.08 -4.31 -2.51
CA LEU A 75 16.17 -3.21 -3.46
C LEU A 75 17.61 -2.75 -3.58
N GLU A 76 18.26 -3.10 -4.69
CA GLU A 76 19.64 -2.74 -5.02
C GLU A 76 19.74 -2.10 -6.42
N PRO A 77 20.47 -0.98 -6.56
CA PRO A 77 20.99 -0.15 -5.46
C PRO A 77 19.87 0.47 -4.60
N GLU A 78 20.24 0.87 -3.38
CA GLU A 78 19.28 1.47 -2.45
C GLU A 78 18.55 2.66 -3.10
N TYR A 79 17.22 2.71 -2.92
CA TYR A 79 16.33 3.71 -3.54
C TYR A 79 16.34 3.74 -5.07
N LYS A 80 16.69 2.62 -5.74
CA LYS A 80 16.55 2.49 -7.20
C LYS A 80 15.13 2.86 -7.64
N GLU A 81 15.02 3.62 -8.72
CA GLU A 81 13.73 3.82 -9.39
C GLU A 81 13.19 2.50 -9.94
N HIS A 82 11.90 2.34 -9.80
CA HIS A 82 11.21 1.13 -10.24
C HIS A 82 9.74 1.42 -10.53
N THR A 83 9.17 0.63 -11.40
CA THR A 83 7.72 0.54 -11.59
C THR A 83 7.12 -0.43 -10.57
N TRP A 84 5.81 -0.34 -10.37
CA TRP A 84 5.10 -1.31 -9.52
C TRP A 84 5.32 -2.75 -10.01
N THR A 85 5.26 -2.96 -11.35
CA THR A 85 5.43 -4.27 -11.95
C THR A 85 6.83 -4.84 -11.71
N GLU A 86 7.87 -4.02 -11.82
CA GLU A 86 9.26 -4.46 -11.56
C GLU A 86 9.47 -4.85 -10.11
N ILE A 87 9.07 -4.00 -9.16
CA ILE A 87 9.32 -4.26 -7.74
C ILE A 87 8.49 -5.41 -7.19
N CYS A 88 7.27 -5.60 -7.69
CA CYS A 88 6.42 -6.71 -7.29
C CYS A 88 6.67 -8.00 -8.09
N GLY A 89 7.41 -7.94 -9.22
CA GLY A 89 7.53 -9.08 -10.13
C GLY A 89 6.20 -9.44 -10.78
N GLY A 90 5.40 -8.41 -11.10
CA GLY A 90 4.05 -8.56 -11.63
C GLY A 90 2.98 -8.83 -10.57
N PRO A 91 1.74 -9.12 -11.01
CA PRO A 91 0.57 -9.22 -10.14
C PRO A 91 0.56 -10.46 -9.23
N ASN A 92 1.49 -11.38 -9.41
CA ASN A 92 1.59 -12.62 -8.62
C ASN A 92 2.70 -12.57 -7.56
N PHE A 93 3.33 -11.41 -7.35
CA PHE A 93 4.45 -11.23 -6.41
C PHE A 93 5.68 -12.10 -6.72
N GLY A 94 6.01 -12.19 -8.02
CA GLY A 94 7.13 -13.01 -8.51
C GLY A 94 8.51 -12.55 -8.02
N SER A 95 8.64 -11.34 -7.47
CA SER A 95 9.87 -10.81 -6.89
C SER A 95 9.98 -11.00 -5.37
N HIS A 96 9.04 -11.74 -4.74
CA HIS A 96 9.13 -12.00 -3.30
C HIS A 96 10.44 -12.74 -2.98
N ASP A 97 11.25 -12.16 -2.10
CA ASP A 97 12.50 -12.73 -1.62
C ASP A 97 12.48 -12.84 -0.09
N PRO A 98 12.32 -14.04 0.48
CA PRO A 98 12.33 -14.23 1.93
C PRO A 98 13.64 -13.79 2.62
N LYS A 99 14.74 -13.62 1.83
CA LYS A 99 16.03 -13.12 2.31
C LYS A 99 16.19 -11.61 2.13
N GLY A 100 15.20 -10.94 1.60
CA GLY A 100 15.18 -9.49 1.46
C GLY A 100 15.16 -8.79 2.80
N ASP A 101 15.46 -7.50 2.80
CA ASP A 101 15.57 -6.68 4.01
C ASP A 101 14.44 -5.66 4.16
N SER A 102 13.58 -5.56 3.17
CA SER A 102 12.55 -4.52 3.09
C SER A 102 11.16 -5.14 2.87
N LEU A 103 10.17 -4.70 3.67
CA LEU A 103 8.78 -5.05 3.43
C LEU A 103 8.19 -4.04 2.43
N TYR A 104 7.78 -4.50 1.26
CA TYR A 104 7.14 -3.66 0.26
C TYR A 104 5.63 -3.65 0.41
N GLY A 105 5.05 -2.46 0.53
CA GLY A 105 3.60 -2.27 0.52
C GLY A 105 3.07 -2.19 -0.89
N ALA A 106 2.47 -3.29 -1.37
CA ALA A 106 2.00 -3.40 -2.75
C ALA A 106 0.61 -2.80 -2.97
N ASP A 107 -0.27 -2.90 -1.98
CA ASP A 107 -1.65 -2.40 -2.05
C ASP A 107 -2.21 -2.09 -0.66
N VAL A 108 -3.22 -1.24 -0.63
CA VAL A 108 -4.15 -1.04 0.48
C VAL A 108 -5.49 -0.59 -0.05
N SER A 109 -6.56 -1.25 0.36
CA SER A 109 -7.93 -0.90 0.02
C SER A 109 -8.80 -0.79 1.26
N THR A 110 -9.79 0.11 1.20
CA THR A 110 -10.78 0.31 2.27
C THR A 110 -12.13 0.63 1.63
N HIS A 111 -13.17 -0.07 2.07
CA HIS A 111 -14.52 0.14 1.57
C HIS A 111 -14.93 1.61 1.75
N PRO A 112 -15.49 2.27 0.72
CA PRO A 112 -15.82 3.68 0.76
C PRO A 112 -16.70 4.07 1.96
N ASP A 113 -17.72 3.27 2.27
CA ASP A 113 -18.68 3.53 3.36
C ASP A 113 -18.05 3.38 4.76
N ASN A 114 -16.93 2.65 4.87
CA ASN A 114 -16.22 2.45 6.13
C ASN A 114 -14.97 3.34 6.26
N ARG A 115 -14.79 4.31 5.37
CA ARG A 115 -13.73 5.32 5.51
C ARG A 115 -13.94 6.12 6.79
N ARG A 116 -12.84 6.60 7.41
CA ARG A 116 -12.79 7.31 8.71
C ARG A 116 -12.96 6.43 9.96
N PHE A 117 -13.20 5.13 9.83
CA PHE A 117 -13.19 4.18 10.96
C PHE A 117 -11.77 3.76 11.38
N GLY A 118 -10.73 4.37 10.80
CA GLY A 118 -9.33 4.07 11.12
C GLY A 118 -8.83 2.75 10.53
N ILE A 119 -9.59 2.11 9.62
CA ILE A 119 -9.28 0.79 9.03
C ILE A 119 -7.89 0.78 8.39
N ALA A 120 -7.62 1.75 7.52
CA ALA A 120 -6.33 1.83 6.83
C ALA A 120 -5.16 1.99 7.82
N THR A 121 -5.32 2.77 8.90
CA THR A 121 -4.32 2.92 9.95
C THR A 121 -4.07 1.59 10.68
N LYS A 122 -5.14 0.88 11.07
CA LYS A 122 -5.00 -0.44 11.71
C LYS A 122 -4.31 -1.47 10.80
N LEU A 123 -4.59 -1.45 9.49
CA LEU A 123 -3.90 -2.29 8.51
C LEU A 123 -2.41 -1.91 8.39
N TYR A 124 -2.09 -0.60 8.39
CA TYR A 124 -0.70 -0.13 8.42
C TYR A 124 0.01 -0.55 9.70
N ASP A 125 -0.66 -0.53 10.85
CA ASP A 125 -0.09 -0.98 12.12
C ASP A 125 0.19 -2.49 12.10
N ALA A 126 -0.68 -3.30 11.52
CA ALA A 126 -0.41 -4.73 11.30
C ALA A 126 0.83 -4.94 10.42
N ARG A 127 0.98 -4.18 9.33
CA ARG A 127 2.18 -4.20 8.46
C ARG A 127 3.44 -3.78 9.21
N LYS A 128 3.37 -2.74 10.06
CA LYS A 128 4.50 -2.30 10.90
C LYS A 128 4.91 -3.39 11.88
N ASN A 129 3.94 -3.99 12.57
CA ASN A 129 4.18 -5.08 13.51
C ASN A 129 4.82 -6.29 12.82
N LEU A 130 4.38 -6.63 11.60
CA LEU A 130 5.00 -7.68 10.80
C LEU A 130 6.47 -7.34 10.46
N CYS A 131 6.76 -6.12 10.03
CA CYS A 131 8.11 -5.66 9.73
C CYS A 131 9.04 -5.81 10.96
N ILE A 132 8.55 -5.47 12.15
CA ILE A 132 9.27 -5.64 13.43
C ILE A 132 9.46 -7.13 13.74
N LYS A 133 8.38 -7.93 13.65
CA LYS A 133 8.41 -9.37 13.94
C LYS A 133 9.42 -10.13 13.08
N LEU A 134 9.50 -9.77 11.79
CA LEU A 134 10.42 -10.39 10.83
C LEU A 134 11.82 -9.75 10.84
N ASN A 135 12.08 -8.80 11.73
CA ASN A 135 13.33 -8.06 11.81
C ASN A 135 13.76 -7.46 10.46
N LEU A 136 12.80 -6.94 9.67
CA LEU A 136 13.11 -6.27 8.42
C LEU A 136 13.55 -4.83 8.69
N ARG A 137 14.48 -4.32 7.90
CA ARG A 137 15.11 -3.00 8.08
C ARG A 137 14.12 -1.85 7.95
N ARG A 138 13.11 -2.00 7.09
CA ARG A 138 12.17 -0.93 6.74
C ARG A 138 10.92 -1.44 6.04
N ILE A 139 9.94 -0.56 5.97
CA ILE A 139 8.82 -0.67 5.03
C ILE A 139 9.02 0.37 3.93
N ILE A 140 8.86 -0.02 2.68
CA ILE A 140 8.89 0.86 1.51
C ILE A 140 7.63 0.67 0.68
N ALA A 141 7.22 1.70 -0.05
CA ALA A 141 6.05 1.63 -0.93
C ALA A 141 6.08 2.75 -1.99
N GLY A 142 5.31 2.56 -3.05
CA GLY A 142 4.94 3.60 -3.99
C GLY A 142 3.55 4.14 -3.70
N GLY A 143 3.41 5.43 -3.41
CA GLY A 143 2.12 6.09 -3.19
C GLY A 143 1.69 6.88 -4.42
N ARG A 144 0.57 6.53 -5.08
CA ARG A 144 0.07 7.28 -6.24
C ARG A 144 -0.22 8.73 -5.87
N LEU A 145 0.17 9.67 -6.71
CA LEU A 145 -0.20 11.08 -6.59
C LEU A 145 -1.62 11.31 -7.14
N PHE A 146 -2.63 10.78 -6.43
CA PHE A 146 -3.99 10.60 -6.93
C PHE A 146 -4.66 11.86 -7.50
N ASN A 147 -4.39 13.03 -6.93
CA ASN A 147 -4.96 14.29 -7.39
C ASN A 147 -4.03 15.08 -8.33
N TYR A 148 -2.85 14.55 -8.70
CA TYR A 148 -1.86 15.31 -9.46
C TYR A 148 -2.36 15.78 -10.83
N CYS A 149 -3.22 15.01 -11.50
CA CYS A 149 -3.79 15.44 -12.79
C CYS A 149 -4.49 16.80 -12.75
N ASP A 150 -5.02 17.21 -11.60
CA ASP A 150 -5.72 18.48 -11.42
C ASP A 150 -4.73 19.67 -11.28
N PHE A 151 -3.45 19.39 -11.11
CA PHE A 151 -2.38 20.37 -10.87
C PHE A 151 -1.27 20.36 -11.92
N ALA A 152 -1.18 19.32 -12.74
CA ALA A 152 -0.06 19.07 -13.64
C ALA A 152 0.21 20.18 -14.67
N GLN A 153 -0.81 20.97 -15.05
CA GLN A 153 -0.61 22.15 -15.92
C GLN A 153 0.00 23.36 -15.19
N LYS A 154 0.05 23.34 -13.85
CA LYS A 154 0.47 24.48 -13.03
C LYS A 154 1.80 24.24 -12.35
N MET A 155 2.17 22.98 -12.11
CA MET A 155 3.38 22.66 -11.36
C MET A 155 3.91 21.25 -11.66
N SER A 156 5.19 21.02 -11.46
CA SER A 156 5.83 19.71 -11.58
C SER A 156 5.41 18.76 -10.45
N PRO A 157 5.62 17.43 -10.60
CA PRO A 157 5.35 16.46 -9.51
C PRO A 157 6.12 16.79 -8.23
N GLU A 158 7.36 17.28 -8.36
CA GLU A 158 8.23 17.67 -7.24
C GLU A 158 7.68 18.88 -6.49
N GLU A 159 7.23 19.90 -7.22
CA GLU A 159 6.60 21.09 -6.63
C GLU A 159 5.28 20.72 -5.94
N TYR A 160 4.48 19.86 -6.59
CA TYR A 160 3.24 19.34 -6.01
C TYR A 160 3.49 18.63 -4.67
N VAL A 161 4.46 17.71 -4.63
CA VAL A 161 4.82 17.00 -3.40
C VAL A 161 5.34 17.92 -2.31
N LYS A 162 6.18 18.91 -2.66
CA LYS A 162 6.65 19.94 -1.69
C LYS A 162 5.47 20.68 -1.04
N LYS A 163 4.47 21.07 -1.83
CA LYS A 163 3.24 21.72 -1.34
C LYS A 163 2.38 20.81 -0.49
N VAL A 164 2.30 19.53 -0.83
CA VAL A 164 1.60 18.53 0.00
C VAL A 164 2.29 18.35 1.35
N ILE A 165 3.62 18.27 1.37
CA ILE A 165 4.42 18.14 2.60
C ILE A 165 4.30 19.41 3.47
N ALA A 166 4.21 20.57 2.85
CA ALA A 166 3.97 21.86 3.53
C ALA A 166 2.51 22.05 3.98
N ASP A 167 1.64 21.08 3.79
CA ASP A 167 0.19 21.12 4.09
C ASP A 167 -0.60 22.17 3.28
N GLU A 168 -0.02 22.71 2.20
CA GLU A 168 -0.69 23.66 1.29
C GLU A 168 -1.67 22.96 0.34
N ILE A 169 -1.42 21.69 -0.01
CA ILE A 169 -2.28 20.87 -0.87
C ILE A 169 -2.66 19.59 -0.11
N LYS A 170 -3.95 19.24 -0.16
CA LYS A 170 -4.47 17.98 0.43
C LYS A 170 -4.46 16.88 -0.63
N GLU A 171 -3.51 15.98 -0.52
CA GLU A 171 -3.36 14.78 -1.35
C GLU A 171 -3.69 13.55 -0.50
N PRO A 172 -4.72 12.75 -0.85
CA PRO A 172 -5.24 11.73 0.06
C PRO A 172 -4.24 10.62 0.39
N VAL A 173 -3.43 10.20 -0.59
CA VAL A 173 -2.50 9.07 -0.42
C VAL A 173 -1.27 9.50 0.36
N LEU A 174 -0.53 10.51 -0.12
CA LEU A 174 0.69 10.97 0.52
C LEU A 174 0.43 11.53 1.93
N CYS A 175 -0.61 12.36 2.10
CA CYS A 175 -0.96 12.88 3.43
C CYS A 175 -1.25 11.76 4.44
N PHE A 176 -1.95 10.68 4.01
CA PHE A 176 -2.20 9.52 4.85
C PHE A 176 -0.90 8.80 5.21
N GLN A 177 -0.01 8.60 4.24
CA GLN A 177 1.27 7.93 4.45
C GLN A 177 2.18 8.71 5.39
N LEU A 178 2.30 10.03 5.21
CA LEU A 178 3.08 10.90 6.12
C LEU A 178 2.53 10.86 7.56
N LYS A 179 1.20 10.91 7.73
CA LYS A 179 0.53 10.77 9.04
C LYS A 179 0.78 9.42 9.71
N ASN A 180 1.05 8.39 8.92
CA ASN A 180 1.42 7.05 9.42
C ASN A 180 2.92 6.89 9.65
N GLY A 181 3.71 7.97 9.57
CA GLY A 181 5.12 8.01 9.92
C GLY A 181 6.09 7.73 8.76
N PHE A 182 5.57 7.55 7.54
CA PHE A 182 6.43 7.41 6.37
C PHE A 182 7.12 8.74 6.02
N LYS A 183 8.30 8.62 5.43
CA LYS A 183 9.05 9.75 4.88
C LYS A 183 9.05 9.66 3.36
N PHE A 184 8.90 10.80 2.71
CA PHE A 184 9.09 10.94 1.28
C PHE A 184 10.58 10.81 0.93
N ILE A 185 10.90 10.01 -0.08
CA ILE A 185 12.26 9.80 -0.58
C ILE A 185 12.44 10.51 -1.92
N LYS A 186 11.64 10.16 -2.92
CA LYS A 186 11.66 10.76 -4.26
C LYS A 186 10.39 10.47 -5.05
N ILE A 187 10.27 11.06 -6.22
CA ILE A 187 9.24 10.72 -7.20
C ILE A 187 9.62 9.43 -7.94
N LEU A 188 8.62 8.61 -8.22
CA LEU A 188 8.71 7.47 -9.13
C LEU A 188 7.88 7.80 -10.39
N PRO A 189 8.53 8.13 -11.52
CA PRO A 189 7.84 8.29 -12.79
C PRO A 189 7.44 6.94 -13.37
N LYS A 190 6.35 6.91 -14.14
CA LYS A 190 5.85 5.69 -14.81
C LYS A 190 5.60 4.51 -13.85
N TYR A 191 5.31 4.82 -12.58
CA TYR A 191 5.21 3.81 -11.53
C TYR A 191 4.09 2.80 -11.78
N LEU A 192 2.91 3.28 -12.12
CA LEU A 192 1.73 2.48 -12.40
C LEU A 192 0.88 3.23 -13.43
N LYS A 193 0.29 2.53 -14.40
CA LYS A 193 -0.65 3.15 -15.34
C LYS A 193 -1.88 3.65 -14.60
N ASP A 194 -2.01 4.96 -14.50
CA ASP A 194 -3.09 5.62 -13.76
C ASP A 194 -3.27 7.08 -14.23
N GLY A 195 -4.40 7.38 -14.84
CA GLY A 195 -4.69 8.70 -15.36
C GLY A 195 -4.79 9.79 -14.28
N ARG A 196 -5.23 9.46 -13.07
CA ARG A 196 -5.37 10.41 -11.97
C ARG A 196 -4.01 10.90 -11.44
N SER A 197 -3.04 10.03 -11.39
CA SER A 197 -1.67 10.38 -10.97
C SER A 197 -0.75 10.73 -12.14
N LEU A 198 -1.22 10.67 -13.38
CA LEU A 198 -0.39 10.76 -14.59
C LEU A 198 0.82 9.81 -14.52
N ASN A 199 0.61 8.64 -13.94
CA ASN A 199 1.59 7.57 -13.71
C ASN A 199 2.70 7.91 -12.69
N TYR A 200 2.59 9.02 -11.96
CA TYR A 200 3.54 9.37 -10.90
C TYR A 200 3.14 8.80 -9.55
N ALA A 201 4.15 8.39 -8.80
CA ALA A 201 4.02 8.04 -7.39
C ALA A 201 5.14 8.66 -6.56
N THR A 202 4.93 8.72 -5.26
CA THR A 202 5.99 9.00 -4.28
C THR A 202 6.61 7.69 -3.84
N PHE A 203 7.95 7.59 -3.86
CA PHE A 203 8.66 6.56 -3.13
C PHE A 203 8.74 7.00 -1.67
N ILE A 204 8.22 6.17 -0.79
CA ILE A 204 8.16 6.44 0.65
C ILE A 204 8.81 5.32 1.46
N GLU A 205 9.34 5.68 2.62
CA GLU A 205 10.01 4.76 3.55
C GLU A 205 9.53 4.98 4.98
N LEU A 206 9.39 3.88 5.73
CA LEU A 206 9.31 3.87 7.19
C LEU A 206 10.41 2.94 7.72
N LYS A 207 11.41 3.51 8.38
CA LYS A 207 12.49 2.72 9.01
C LYS A 207 11.97 1.97 10.24
N ASN A 208 12.39 0.72 10.38
CA ASN A 208 12.12 -0.06 11.58
C ASN A 208 13.11 0.32 12.67
N SER A 209 12.66 1.06 13.68
CA SER A 209 13.49 1.47 14.83
C SER A 209 13.94 0.31 15.72
N HIS A 210 13.32 -0.87 15.57
CA HIS A 210 13.65 -2.11 16.30
C HIS A 210 14.56 -3.05 15.49
N TYR A 211 14.97 -2.65 14.26
CA TYR A 211 15.83 -3.48 13.42
C TYR A 211 17.17 -3.77 14.12
N ARG A 212 17.54 -5.05 14.16
CA ARG A 212 18.84 -5.51 14.65
C ARG A 212 19.59 -6.15 13.50
N GLN A 213 20.76 -5.58 13.19
CA GLN A 213 21.62 -6.17 12.17
C GLN A 213 22.07 -7.57 12.62
N VAL A 214 21.76 -8.57 11.82
CA VAL A 214 22.29 -9.93 12.03
C VAL A 214 23.72 -9.91 11.49
N ILE A 215 24.68 -10.09 12.37
CA ILE A 215 26.12 -10.20 12.07
C ILE A 215 26.41 -11.61 11.59
#